data_0314fc304b768d6e4dcea65bef7ecad9
#
_entry.id   0314fc304b768d6e4dcea65bef7ecad9
#
_cell.length_a   1.000
_cell.length_b   1.000
_cell.length_c   1.000
_cell.angle_alpha   90.00
_cell.angle_beta   90.00
_cell.angle_gamma   90.00
#
_symmetry.space_group_name_H-M   'P 1'
#
loop_
_entity.id
_entity.type
_entity.pdbx_description
1 polymer ?
#
loop_
_entity_poly.entity_id
_entity_poly.type
_entity_poly.pdbx_seq_one_letter_code
_entity_poly.pdbx_strand_id
1 'polypeptide(L)' 'MFKMALFEGGLHRADELEDLVDDLGGFLIQKNVTQIDITLIISVPAEDYELVVKKAKEL' A
#
# COMPACT_ATOMS: atom_id res chain seq x y z
N MET A 1 0.49 -16.93 -4.01
CA MET A 1 -0.83 -16.41 -3.59
C MET A 1 -0.70 -14.95 -3.19
N PHE A 2 -1.69 -14.14 -3.53
CA PHE A 2 -1.68 -12.72 -3.22
C PHE A 2 -2.68 -12.39 -2.14
N LYS A 3 -2.37 -11.38 -1.33
CA LYS A 3 -3.27 -10.86 -0.32
C LYS A 3 -3.57 -9.40 -0.60
N MET A 4 -4.79 -9.00 -0.31
CA MET A 4 -5.20 -7.61 -0.41
C MET A 4 -4.97 -6.91 0.91
N ALA A 5 -4.56 -5.64 0.83
CA ALA A 5 -4.37 -4.80 2.00
C ALA A 5 -4.97 -3.43 1.74
N LEU A 6 -5.45 -2.81 2.80
CA LEU A 6 -6.01 -1.47 2.76
C LEU A 6 -5.08 -0.53 3.53
N PHE A 7 -4.68 0.55 2.89
CA PHE A 7 -3.89 1.60 3.52
C PHE A 7 -4.67 2.91 3.51
N GLU A 8 -4.75 3.57 4.65
CA GLU A 8 -5.31 4.90 4.76
C GLU A 8 -4.29 5.80 5.43
N GLY A 9 -4.00 6.95 4.83
CA GLY A 9 -3.03 7.85 5.42
C GLY A 9 -2.85 9.11 4.61
N GLY A 10 -1.79 9.84 4.92
CA GLY A 10 -1.50 11.10 4.25
C GLY A 10 -0.98 10.91 2.84
N LEU A 11 -1.27 11.87 1.98
CA LEU A 11 -0.87 11.83 0.58
C LEU A 11 0.63 11.66 0.37
N HIS A 12 1.42 12.29 1.22
CA HIS A 12 2.89 12.27 1.08
C HIS A 12 3.50 10.89 1.29
N ARG A 13 2.83 10.05 2.06
CA ARG A 13 3.38 8.75 2.44
C ARG A 13 2.94 7.63 1.51
N ALA A 14 1.88 7.87 0.78
CA ALA A 14 1.35 6.89 -0.15
C ALA A 14 2.34 6.53 -1.24
N ASP A 15 3.13 7.50 -1.72
CA ASP A 15 4.10 7.26 -2.77
C ASP A 15 5.15 6.22 -2.35
N GLU A 16 5.60 6.31 -1.09
CA GLU A 16 6.58 5.35 -0.57
C GLU A 16 5.99 3.94 -0.51
N LEU A 17 4.73 3.84 -0.12
CA LEU A 17 4.07 2.55 -0.06
C LEU A 17 3.85 1.98 -1.46
N GLU A 18 3.45 2.81 -2.40
CA GLU A 18 3.28 2.37 -3.80
C GLU A 18 4.58 1.86 -4.38
N ASP A 19 5.69 2.55 -4.10
CA ASP A 19 7.00 2.11 -4.58
C ASP A 19 7.37 0.76 -4.01
N LEU A 20 7.11 0.54 -2.73
CA LEU A 20 7.39 -0.74 -2.10
C LEU A 20 6.54 -1.85 -2.72
N VAL A 21 5.26 -1.60 -2.93
CA VAL A 21 4.36 -2.58 -3.53
C VAL A 21 4.85 -2.97 -4.92
N ASP A 22 5.27 -1.99 -5.71
CA ASP A 22 5.79 -2.24 -7.04
C ASP A 22 7.07 -3.09 -7.00
N ASP A 23 7.97 -2.76 -6.08
CA ASP A 23 9.22 -3.51 -5.90
C ASP A 23 9.00 -4.96 -5.53
N LEU A 24 7.93 -5.24 -4.79
CA LEU A 24 7.60 -6.59 -4.34
C LEU A 24 6.84 -7.39 -5.38
N GLY A 25 6.55 -6.81 -6.51
CA GLY A 25 5.78 -7.49 -7.55
C GLY A 25 4.27 -7.47 -7.30
N GLY A 26 3.83 -6.61 -6.39
CA GLY A 26 2.42 -6.39 -6.16
C GLY A 26 1.85 -5.35 -7.12
N PHE A 27 0.61 -4.99 -6.92
CA PHE A 27 -0.01 -3.97 -7.76
C PHE A 27 -1.13 -3.25 -7.00
N LEU A 28 -1.46 -2.07 -7.50
CA LEU A 28 -2.50 -1.23 -6.96
C LEU A 28 -3.83 -1.61 -7.59
N ILE A 29 -4.82 -1.94 -6.75
CA ILE A 29 -6.15 -2.30 -7.22
C ILE A 29 -7.03 -1.06 -7.35
N GLN A 30 -6.98 -0.20 -6.33
CA GLN A 30 -7.82 0.99 -6.29
C GLN A 30 -7.13 2.09 -5.51
N LYS A 31 -7.34 3.32 -5.94
CA LYS A 31 -6.77 4.50 -5.30
C LYS A 31 -7.85 5.56 -5.20
N ASN A 32 -8.15 5.98 -3.99
CA ASN A 32 -9.09 7.07 -3.72
C ASN A 32 -8.34 8.20 -3.03
N VAL A 33 -8.42 9.39 -3.60
CA VAL A 33 -7.75 10.56 -3.06
C VAL A 33 -8.79 11.58 -2.61
N THR A 34 -8.66 12.03 -1.37
CA THR A 34 -9.45 13.14 -0.86
C THR A 34 -8.54 14.37 -0.78
N GLN A 35 -9.01 15.43 -0.19
CA GLN A 35 -8.22 16.67 -0.10
C GLN A 35 -6.97 16.52 0.77
N ILE A 36 -7.03 15.66 1.78
CA ILE A 36 -5.94 15.50 2.75
C ILE A 36 -5.46 14.07 2.91
N ASP A 37 -6.28 13.10 2.51
CA ASP A 37 -5.98 11.68 2.73
C ASP A 37 -6.01 10.90 1.42
N ILE A 38 -5.42 9.71 1.48
CA ILE A 38 -5.47 8.77 0.38
C ILE A 38 -5.80 7.39 0.93
N THR A 39 -6.63 6.65 0.21
CA THR A 39 -6.95 5.27 0.51
C THR A 39 -6.47 4.41 -0.64
N LEU A 40 -5.65 3.42 -0.33
CA LEU A 40 -5.11 2.50 -1.33
C LEU A 40 -5.57 1.08 -1.02
N ILE A 41 -6.05 0.39 -2.06
CA ILE A 41 -6.26 -1.05 -1.98
C ILE A 41 -5.22 -1.68 -2.87
N ILE A 42 -4.36 -2.48 -2.25
CA ILE A 42 -3.21 -3.08 -2.93
C ILE A 42 -3.26 -4.59 -2.84
N SER A 43 -2.58 -5.24 -3.76
CA SER A 43 -2.43 -6.69 -3.75
C SER A 43 -0.95 -7.00 -3.78
N VAL A 44 -0.49 -7.81 -2.81
CA VAL A 44 0.92 -8.18 -2.69
C VAL A 44 1.03 -9.68 -2.46
N PRO A 45 2.17 -10.30 -2.80
CA PRO A 45 2.40 -11.70 -2.47
C PRO A 45 2.19 -11.92 -0.97
N ALA A 46 1.53 -13.04 -0.63
CA ALA A 46 1.19 -13.33 0.78
C ALA A 46 2.42 -13.32 1.67
N GLU A 47 3.56 -13.78 1.17
CA GLU A 47 4.80 -13.84 1.93
C GLU A 47 5.36 -12.45 2.24
N ASP A 48 4.96 -11.43 1.49
CA ASP A 48 5.42 -10.06 1.68
C ASP A 48 4.39 -9.18 2.39
N TYR A 49 3.24 -9.75 2.71
CA TYR A 49 2.15 -9.00 3.31
C TYR A 49 2.55 -8.30 4.61
N GLU A 50 3.26 -9.02 5.48
CA GLU A 50 3.68 -8.45 6.76
C GLU A 50 4.67 -7.30 6.59
N LEU A 51 5.53 -7.40 5.60
CA LEU A 51 6.48 -6.35 5.28
C LEU A 51 5.75 -5.06 4.87
N VAL A 52 4.72 -5.20 4.05
CA VAL A 52 3.92 -4.06 3.61
C VAL A 52 3.18 -3.42 4.79
N VAL A 53 2.58 -4.24 5.65
CA VAL A 53 1.88 -3.76 6.83
C VAL A 53 2.83 -3.00 7.77
N LYS A 54 4.01 -3.56 7.96
CA LYS A 54 5.03 -2.92 8.80
C LYS A 54 5.44 -1.56 8.22
N LYS A 55 5.66 -1.50 6.93
CA LYS A 55 6.03 -0.25 6.26
C LYS A 55 4.91 0.79 6.40
N ALA A 56 3.67 0.37 6.21
CA ALA A 56 2.53 1.26 6.35
C ALA A 56 2.43 1.85 7.76
N LYS A 57 2.76 1.07 8.78
CA LYS A 57 2.74 1.55 10.16
C LYS A 57 3.87 2.51 10.46
N GLU A 58 4.98 2.42 9.75
CA GLU A 58 6.11 3.33 9.92
C GLU A 58 5.88 4.69 9.26
N LEU A 59 4.94 4.75 8.36
CA LEU A 59 4.59 5.99 7.66
C LEU A 59 3.51 6.79 8.45
#